data_4e68ff3cf2a47ccc64dfe38050aec9b9
#
_entry.id   4e68ff3cf2a47ccc64dfe38050aec9b9
#
_cell.length_a   1.000
_cell.length_b   1.000
_cell.length_c   1.000
_cell.angle_alpha   90.00
_cell.angle_beta   90.00
_cell.angle_gamma   90.00
#
_symmetry.space_group_name_H-M   'P 1'
#
loop_
_entity.id
_entity.type
_entity.pdbx_description
1 polymer ?
#
loop_
_entity_poly.entity_id
_entity_poly.type
_entity_poly.pdbx_seq_one_letter_code
_entity_poly.pdbx_strand_id
1 'polypeptide(L)'
;MNPVGLYRLNAEIEHRFPSLGQWQAKGLALACWGLIIQEQCQISRMAESLPEWGAFNTVRQRLKRWLNNPRINVTKACYEWIAWVWSSCHFKRPVLLVDESKLGDRLAVMMVSLAFEGRAIPLLWRCYYANSALDYPQQGQVLLIYGLLAHVLSALPAGVRPLVQMDRGLAHSAAMLRALKDLKVDFLVRVKASARFTSRRGHSQLLSQMVKYGETSWAHGTLFTRDHAIKGSIYLTWEPGQAEGWCLFSNDPHLGGHRYALRWWQEESFKDLKSGGWQWQISHVRCPQRMERLLLVMAVSYGWMLSLGALLGEAPAQVQRQVATRDGLQTTSLFRLGLRWFKRLLHCTPAALQVTLWFAPPAFRAFRCALE
;
A
#
# COMPACT_ATOMS: atom_id res chain seq x y z
N MET A 1 15.86 -2.10 27.57
CA MET A 1 15.10 -1.21 26.62
C MET A 1 13.88 -0.68 27.36
N ASN A 2 13.55 0.62 27.25
CA ASN A 2 12.43 1.17 28.02
C ASN A 2 11.08 0.61 27.53
N PRO A 3 10.28 -0.09 28.34
CA PRO A 3 9.03 -0.73 27.92
C PRO A 3 7.88 0.25 27.64
N VAL A 4 8.05 1.52 27.98
CA VAL A 4 6.98 2.56 27.85
C VAL A 4 6.44 2.65 26.43
N GLY A 5 7.30 2.59 25.40
CA GLY A 5 6.87 2.67 24.01
C GLY A 5 5.97 1.51 23.59
N LEU A 6 6.29 0.28 24.01
CA LEU A 6 5.46 -0.89 23.71
C LEU A 6 4.12 -0.86 24.49
N TYR A 7 4.10 -0.37 25.72
CA TYR A 7 2.84 -0.20 26.46
C TYR A 7 1.92 0.81 25.77
N ARG A 8 2.48 1.93 25.28
CA ARG A 8 1.72 2.91 24.47
C ARG A 8 1.19 2.31 23.18
N LEU A 9 2.04 1.56 22.45
CA LEU A 9 1.61 0.86 21.23
C LEU A 9 0.48 -0.14 21.56
N ASN A 10 0.60 -0.90 22.64
CA ASN A 10 -0.44 -1.84 23.04
C ASN A 10 -1.76 -1.14 23.35
N ALA A 11 -1.72 -0.05 24.13
CA ALA A 11 -2.93 0.72 24.46
C ALA A 11 -3.60 1.30 23.21
N GLU A 12 -2.81 1.83 22.26
CA GLU A 12 -3.35 2.35 21.00
C GLU A 12 -3.94 1.23 20.14
N ILE A 13 -3.29 0.07 20.04
CA ILE A 13 -3.81 -1.09 19.30
C ILE A 13 -5.10 -1.63 19.96
N GLU A 14 -5.17 -1.74 21.28
CA GLU A 14 -6.39 -2.14 21.99
C GLU A 14 -7.55 -1.18 21.71
N HIS A 15 -7.27 0.10 21.65
CA HIS A 15 -8.26 1.13 21.32
C HIS A 15 -8.70 1.08 19.85
N ARG A 16 -7.77 0.93 18.93
CA ARG A 16 -8.01 1.02 17.48
C ARG A 16 -8.52 -0.26 16.83
N PHE A 17 -8.28 -1.41 17.47
CA PHE A 17 -8.69 -2.72 16.97
C PHE A 17 -9.65 -3.44 17.92
N PRO A 18 -10.86 -2.90 18.13
CA PRO A 18 -11.84 -3.50 19.06
C PRO A 18 -12.29 -4.91 18.66
N SER A 19 -12.08 -5.32 17.40
CA SER A 19 -12.35 -6.69 16.97
C SER A 19 -11.31 -7.70 17.47
N LEU A 20 -10.16 -7.24 17.91
CA LEU A 20 -9.15 -8.08 18.53
C LEU A 20 -9.41 -8.19 20.02
N GLY A 21 -9.49 -9.41 20.55
CA GLY A 21 -9.47 -9.60 21.99
C GLY A 21 -8.14 -9.13 22.61
N GLN A 22 -8.16 -8.80 23.91
CA GLN A 22 -6.99 -8.24 24.62
C GLN A 22 -5.66 -8.98 24.34
N TRP A 23 -5.67 -10.31 24.34
CA TRP A 23 -4.48 -11.11 24.06
C TRP A 23 -4.04 -11.04 22.60
N GLN A 24 -4.99 -10.86 21.68
CA GLN A 24 -4.69 -10.69 20.26
C GLN A 24 -4.09 -9.31 19.99
N ALA A 25 -4.63 -8.27 20.61
CA ALA A 25 -4.09 -6.91 20.54
C ALA A 25 -2.68 -6.83 21.12
N LYS A 26 -2.45 -7.41 22.32
CA LYS A 26 -1.10 -7.55 22.92
C LYS A 26 -0.12 -8.30 22.01
N GLY A 27 -0.60 -9.35 21.34
CA GLY A 27 0.21 -10.09 20.39
C GLY A 27 0.57 -9.29 19.13
N LEU A 28 -0.36 -8.50 18.60
CA LEU A 28 -0.11 -7.59 17.49
C LEU A 28 0.92 -6.51 17.88
N ALA A 29 0.74 -5.87 19.04
CA ALA A 29 1.69 -4.87 19.54
C ALA A 29 3.11 -5.44 19.70
N LEU A 30 3.22 -6.62 20.30
CA LEU A 30 4.49 -7.32 20.48
C LEU A 30 5.16 -7.65 19.14
N ALA A 31 4.37 -8.13 18.17
CA ALA A 31 4.86 -8.46 16.83
C ALA A 31 5.31 -7.21 16.07
N CYS A 32 4.54 -6.11 16.11
CA CYS A 32 4.92 -4.84 15.50
C CYS A 32 6.22 -4.30 16.11
N TRP A 33 6.32 -4.31 17.44
CA TRP A 33 7.52 -3.83 18.13
C TRP A 33 8.76 -4.63 17.75
N GLY A 34 8.66 -5.98 17.79
CA GLY A 34 9.76 -6.85 17.39
C GLY A 34 10.17 -6.66 15.94
N LEU A 35 9.22 -6.46 15.04
CA LEU A 35 9.47 -6.19 13.62
C LEU A 35 10.23 -4.87 13.42
N ILE A 36 9.80 -3.79 14.08
CA ILE A 36 10.42 -2.46 13.95
C ILE A 36 11.86 -2.47 14.49
N ILE A 37 12.08 -3.12 15.63
CA ILE A 37 13.43 -3.20 16.23
C ILE A 37 14.38 -3.98 15.34
N GLN A 38 13.95 -5.14 14.83
CA GLN A 38 14.81 -6.03 14.04
C GLN A 38 14.91 -5.66 12.56
N GLU A 39 13.94 -4.90 12.05
CA GLU A 39 13.78 -4.65 10.61
C GLU A 39 13.69 -5.95 9.78
N GLN A 40 13.23 -7.04 10.40
CA GLN A 40 13.08 -8.36 9.79
C GLN A 40 11.82 -9.05 10.31
N CYS A 41 11.00 -9.57 9.40
CA CYS A 41 9.75 -10.25 9.75
C CYS A 41 9.90 -11.74 10.10
N GLN A 42 11.13 -12.23 10.26
CA GLN A 42 11.39 -13.59 10.72
C GLN A 42 11.10 -13.71 12.22
N ILE A 43 10.19 -14.63 12.59
CA ILE A 43 9.69 -14.77 13.98
C ILE A 43 10.82 -14.95 15.02
N SER A 44 11.88 -15.72 14.69
CA SER A 44 13.01 -15.91 15.59
C SER A 44 13.76 -14.60 15.84
N ARG A 45 14.01 -13.83 14.79
CA ARG A 45 14.67 -12.52 14.91
C ARG A 45 13.83 -11.53 15.70
N MET A 46 12.52 -11.48 15.42
CA MET A 46 11.59 -10.63 16.21
C MET A 46 11.62 -11.03 17.71
N ALA A 47 11.69 -12.33 18.03
CA ALA A 47 11.76 -12.78 19.42
C ALA A 47 13.09 -12.43 20.11
N GLU A 48 14.21 -12.44 19.38
CA GLU A 48 15.53 -12.06 19.91
C GLU A 48 15.56 -10.59 20.40
N SER A 49 14.77 -9.71 19.80
CA SER A 49 14.70 -8.29 20.19
C SER A 49 13.80 -7.99 21.38
N LEU A 50 13.22 -9.00 22.00
CA LEU A 50 12.19 -8.85 23.03
C LEU A 50 12.56 -9.56 24.34
N PRO A 51 13.80 -9.45 24.85
CA PRO A 51 14.27 -10.22 26.02
C PRO A 51 13.50 -9.85 27.30
N GLU A 52 13.01 -8.61 27.42
CA GLU A 52 12.26 -8.16 28.60
C GLU A 52 10.85 -8.80 28.69
N TRP A 53 10.39 -9.47 27.63
CA TRP A 53 9.06 -10.07 27.55
C TRP A 53 9.04 -11.57 27.81
N GLY A 54 10.17 -12.12 28.20
CA GLY A 54 10.35 -13.51 28.58
C GLY A 54 11.50 -14.21 27.85
N ALA A 55 11.76 -15.44 28.23
CA ALA A 55 12.78 -16.25 27.57
C ALA A 55 12.50 -16.37 26.06
N PHE A 56 13.57 -16.39 25.24
CA PHE A 56 13.50 -16.41 23.78
C PHE A 56 12.46 -17.40 23.22
N ASN A 57 12.49 -18.64 23.68
CA ASN A 57 11.54 -19.66 23.20
C ASN A 57 10.10 -19.34 23.56
N THR A 58 9.85 -18.75 24.73
CA THR A 58 8.51 -18.32 25.17
C THR A 58 7.97 -17.24 24.25
N VAL A 59 8.76 -16.19 24.00
CA VAL A 59 8.38 -15.08 23.10
C VAL A 59 8.17 -15.59 21.67
N ARG A 60 9.08 -16.41 21.18
CA ARG A 60 8.98 -17.02 19.84
C ARG A 60 7.69 -17.84 19.70
N GLN A 61 7.33 -18.64 20.69
CA GLN A 61 6.09 -19.42 20.65
C GLN A 61 4.84 -18.54 20.75
N ARG A 62 4.88 -17.43 21.50
CA ARG A 62 3.77 -16.45 21.54
C ARG A 62 3.53 -15.84 20.16
N LEU A 63 4.57 -15.36 19.49
CA LEU A 63 4.48 -14.80 18.13
C LEU A 63 3.99 -15.87 17.14
N LYS A 64 4.51 -17.11 17.20
CA LYS A 64 4.06 -18.22 16.35
C LYS A 64 2.60 -18.56 16.57
N ARG A 65 2.13 -18.64 17.83
CA ARG A 65 0.71 -18.88 18.16
C ARG A 65 -0.17 -17.76 17.65
N TRP A 66 0.27 -16.51 17.75
CA TRP A 66 -0.47 -15.36 17.23
C TRP A 66 -0.67 -15.46 15.71
N LEU A 67 0.37 -15.72 14.93
CA LEU A 67 0.28 -15.90 13.49
C LEU A 67 -0.57 -17.13 13.10
N ASN A 68 -0.61 -18.15 13.94
CA ASN A 68 -1.41 -19.36 13.69
C ASN A 68 -2.86 -19.25 14.17
N ASN A 69 -3.24 -18.17 14.85
CA ASN A 69 -4.56 -18.06 15.46
C ASN A 69 -5.67 -17.80 14.43
N PRO A 70 -6.54 -18.80 14.12
CA PRO A 70 -7.60 -18.63 13.14
C PRO A 70 -8.72 -17.69 13.58
N ARG A 71 -8.79 -17.37 14.88
CA ARG A 71 -9.78 -16.43 15.44
C ARG A 71 -9.46 -14.96 15.11
N ILE A 72 -8.25 -14.67 14.61
CA ILE A 72 -7.92 -13.33 14.12
C ILE A 72 -8.51 -13.17 12.72
N ASN A 73 -9.59 -12.41 12.65
CA ASN A 73 -10.21 -12.03 11.37
C ASN A 73 -9.47 -10.83 10.78
N VAL A 74 -8.55 -11.10 9.84
CA VAL A 74 -7.72 -10.06 9.21
C VAL A 74 -8.57 -9.03 8.47
N THR A 75 -9.62 -9.45 7.76
CA THR A 75 -10.50 -8.52 7.04
C THR A 75 -11.12 -7.52 7.99
N LYS A 76 -11.65 -7.98 9.15
CA LYS A 76 -12.24 -7.09 10.16
C LYS A 76 -11.19 -6.15 10.77
N ALA A 77 -10.01 -6.67 11.09
CA ALA A 77 -8.91 -5.85 11.58
C ALA A 77 -8.44 -4.81 10.53
N CYS A 78 -8.48 -5.16 9.23
CA CYS A 78 -8.19 -4.20 8.16
C CYS A 78 -9.22 -3.07 8.07
N TYR A 79 -10.50 -3.30 8.36
CA TYR A 79 -11.48 -2.22 8.46
C TYR A 79 -11.10 -1.21 9.55
N GLU A 80 -10.71 -1.70 10.70
CA GLU A 80 -10.29 -0.88 11.84
C GLU A 80 -8.97 -0.16 11.51
N TRP A 81 -8.06 -0.84 10.82
CA TRP A 81 -6.84 -0.25 10.30
C TRP A 81 -7.11 0.89 9.29
N ILE A 82 -8.00 0.68 8.33
CA ILE A 82 -8.40 1.68 7.35
C ILE A 82 -9.01 2.90 8.06
N ALA A 83 -9.89 2.68 9.05
CA ALA A 83 -10.48 3.75 9.82
C ALA A 83 -9.41 4.57 10.58
N TRP A 84 -8.42 3.90 11.16
CA TRP A 84 -7.30 4.58 11.83
C TRP A 84 -6.44 5.37 10.85
N VAL A 85 -6.04 4.77 9.72
CA VAL A 85 -5.29 5.48 8.65
C VAL A 85 -6.10 6.69 8.20
N TRP A 86 -7.39 6.50 7.91
CA TRP A 86 -8.23 7.55 7.38
C TRP A 86 -8.44 8.71 8.34
N SER A 87 -8.65 8.44 9.63
CA SER A 87 -8.77 9.48 10.66
C SER A 87 -7.51 10.34 10.80
N SER A 88 -6.39 9.87 10.26
CA SER A 88 -5.07 10.53 10.31
C SER A 88 -4.69 11.18 8.98
N CYS A 89 -5.53 11.07 7.93
CA CYS A 89 -5.28 11.59 6.60
C CYS A 89 -5.92 12.95 6.37
N HIS A 90 -5.25 13.78 5.56
CA HIS A 90 -5.72 15.10 5.17
C HIS A 90 -5.88 15.23 3.64
N PHE A 91 -6.34 14.15 2.97
CA PHE A 91 -6.49 14.13 1.51
C PHE A 91 -7.86 14.60 1.05
N LYS A 92 -7.90 15.49 0.07
CA LYS A 92 -9.14 15.85 -0.63
C LYS A 92 -9.62 14.74 -1.57
N ARG A 93 -8.69 14.09 -2.27
CA ARG A 93 -8.96 12.98 -3.21
C ARG A 93 -7.91 11.91 -3.04
N PRO A 94 -8.20 10.83 -2.29
CA PRO A 94 -7.24 9.74 -2.09
C PRO A 94 -7.00 8.98 -3.39
N VAL A 95 -5.77 8.48 -3.55
CA VAL A 95 -5.41 7.59 -4.66
C VAL A 95 -5.20 6.20 -4.11
N LEU A 96 -6.00 5.26 -4.58
CA LEU A 96 -5.90 3.85 -4.25
C LEU A 96 -5.10 3.13 -5.34
N LEU A 97 -4.04 2.46 -4.94
CA LEU A 97 -3.18 1.68 -5.81
C LEU A 97 -3.54 0.21 -5.63
N VAL A 98 -3.81 -0.49 -6.72
CA VAL A 98 -4.08 -1.94 -6.71
C VAL A 98 -2.97 -2.62 -7.48
N ASP A 99 -2.30 -3.55 -6.83
CA ASP A 99 -1.20 -4.29 -7.45
C ASP A 99 -1.05 -5.68 -6.85
N GLU A 100 -0.45 -6.58 -7.62
CA GLU A 100 -0.10 -7.93 -7.21
C GLU A 100 1.39 -8.04 -6.96
N SER A 101 1.78 -8.69 -5.88
CA SER A 101 3.19 -9.00 -5.63
C SER A 101 3.39 -10.46 -5.30
N LYS A 102 4.39 -11.08 -5.92
CA LYS A 102 4.79 -12.45 -5.63
C LYS A 102 5.81 -12.52 -4.49
N LEU A 103 5.69 -13.54 -3.68
CA LEU A 103 6.61 -13.90 -2.62
C LEU A 103 7.25 -15.25 -2.95
N GLY A 104 8.34 -15.20 -3.71
CA GLY A 104 8.93 -16.37 -4.36
C GLY A 104 7.91 -17.07 -5.28
N ASP A 105 8.05 -18.38 -5.44
CA ASP A 105 7.18 -19.18 -6.32
C ASP A 105 5.94 -19.73 -5.60
N ARG A 106 5.71 -19.37 -4.34
CA ARG A 106 4.70 -20.02 -3.51
C ARG A 106 3.48 -19.17 -3.23
N LEU A 107 3.66 -17.92 -2.90
CA LEU A 107 2.58 -17.04 -2.49
C LEU A 107 2.53 -15.81 -3.38
N ALA A 108 1.32 -15.34 -3.62
CA ALA A 108 1.04 -14.03 -4.19
C ALA A 108 0.13 -13.25 -3.24
N VAL A 109 0.18 -11.95 -3.33
CA VAL A 109 -0.71 -11.05 -2.61
C VAL A 109 -1.30 -10.03 -3.59
N MET A 110 -2.61 -9.96 -3.66
CA MET A 110 -3.33 -8.84 -4.23
C MET A 110 -3.57 -7.82 -3.13
N MET A 111 -3.16 -6.57 -3.36
CA MET A 111 -3.16 -5.53 -2.33
C MET A 111 -3.80 -4.25 -2.84
N VAL A 112 -4.61 -3.62 -2.00
CA VAL A 112 -5.11 -2.25 -2.16
C VAL A 112 -4.38 -1.38 -1.15
N SER A 113 -3.74 -0.32 -1.61
CA SER A 113 -2.96 0.60 -0.78
C SER A 113 -3.34 2.04 -1.04
N LEU A 114 -3.09 2.93 -0.08
CA LEU A 114 -3.26 4.36 -0.18
C LEU A 114 -1.94 5.03 -0.57
N ALA A 115 -1.91 5.76 -1.67
CA ALA A 115 -0.72 6.52 -2.09
C ALA A 115 -0.39 7.63 -1.08
N PHE A 116 0.86 7.69 -0.61
CA PHE A 116 1.33 8.69 0.34
C PHE A 116 2.83 8.99 0.16
N GLU A 117 3.16 10.18 -0.29
CA GLU A 117 4.52 10.76 -0.30
C GLU A 117 5.66 9.81 -0.74
N GLY A 118 5.54 9.31 -1.97
CA GLY A 118 6.52 8.38 -2.56
C GLY A 118 6.39 6.94 -2.10
N ARG A 119 5.34 6.62 -1.35
CA ARG A 119 5.02 5.29 -0.83
C ARG A 119 3.52 4.99 -0.91
N ALA A 120 3.15 3.75 -0.60
CA ALA A 120 1.77 3.31 -0.53
C ALA A 120 1.52 2.59 0.80
N ILE A 121 0.52 3.03 1.55
CA ILE A 121 0.12 2.44 2.83
C ILE A 121 -0.77 1.24 2.55
N PRO A 122 -0.40 -0.02 2.88
CA PRO A 122 -1.27 -1.17 2.70
C PRO A 122 -2.56 -1.01 3.50
N LEU A 123 -3.72 -1.13 2.84
CA LEU A 123 -5.03 -1.02 3.47
C LEU A 123 -5.71 -2.37 3.63
N LEU A 124 -5.76 -3.14 2.55
CA LEU A 124 -6.41 -4.44 2.51
C LEU A 124 -5.71 -5.34 1.49
N TRP A 125 -5.67 -6.64 1.76
CA TRP A 125 -5.00 -7.63 0.92
C TRP A 125 -5.69 -8.98 0.98
N ARG A 126 -5.36 -9.82 -0.02
CA ARG A 126 -5.66 -11.25 -0.04
C ARG A 126 -4.43 -11.99 -0.49
N CYS A 127 -4.01 -12.99 0.30
CA CYS A 127 -2.93 -13.90 -0.07
C CYS A 127 -3.49 -15.20 -0.65
N TYR A 128 -2.77 -15.77 -1.62
CA TYR A 128 -3.11 -17.04 -2.26
C TYR A 128 -1.83 -17.72 -2.76
N TYR A 129 -1.94 -19.01 -3.13
CA TYR A 129 -0.79 -19.73 -3.67
C TYR A 129 -0.51 -19.31 -5.12
N ALA A 130 0.72 -18.93 -5.41
CA ALA A 130 1.09 -18.27 -6.67
C ALA A 130 0.99 -19.16 -7.92
N ASN A 131 1.22 -20.47 -7.78
CA ASN A 131 1.34 -21.41 -8.90
C ASN A 131 0.32 -22.54 -8.83
N SER A 132 -0.77 -22.39 -8.09
CA SER A 132 -1.82 -23.37 -7.95
C SER A 132 -3.10 -22.89 -8.59
N ALA A 133 -3.55 -23.56 -9.66
CA ALA A 133 -4.84 -23.26 -10.28
C ALA A 133 -6.02 -23.54 -9.33
N LEU A 134 -5.82 -24.40 -8.33
CA LEU A 134 -6.83 -24.73 -7.31
C LEU A 134 -6.98 -23.65 -6.24
N ASP A 135 -5.92 -22.89 -5.98
CA ASP A 135 -5.87 -21.89 -4.90
C ASP A 135 -5.93 -20.44 -5.39
N TYR A 136 -5.91 -20.23 -6.71
CA TYR A 136 -6.29 -18.94 -7.28
C TYR A 136 -7.76 -18.70 -6.93
N PRO A 137 -8.15 -17.51 -6.46
CA PRO A 137 -9.52 -17.25 -6.07
C PRO A 137 -10.47 -17.75 -7.16
N GLN A 138 -11.34 -18.73 -6.82
CA GLN A 138 -12.28 -19.38 -7.75
C GLN A 138 -13.15 -18.36 -8.51
N GLN A 139 -13.31 -17.19 -7.93
CA GLN A 139 -14.05 -16.07 -8.51
C GLN A 139 -13.28 -15.31 -9.59
N GLY A 140 -11.98 -15.60 -9.80
CA GLY A 140 -11.14 -14.89 -10.74
C GLY A 140 -10.69 -13.51 -10.25
N GLN A 141 -9.76 -12.92 -11.00
CA GLN A 141 -9.07 -11.66 -10.65
C GLN A 141 -10.04 -10.47 -10.51
N VAL A 142 -11.03 -10.37 -11.38
CA VAL A 142 -11.99 -9.25 -11.39
C VAL A 142 -12.78 -9.19 -10.10
N LEU A 143 -13.37 -10.33 -9.69
CA LEU A 143 -14.17 -10.39 -8.46
C LEU A 143 -13.33 -10.25 -7.19
N LEU A 144 -12.09 -10.75 -7.21
CA LEU A 144 -11.15 -10.53 -6.12
C LEU A 144 -10.87 -9.04 -5.91
N ILE A 145 -10.51 -8.33 -6.98
CA ILE A 145 -10.20 -6.90 -6.92
C ILE A 145 -11.45 -6.09 -6.58
N TYR A 146 -12.59 -6.43 -7.19
CA TYR A 146 -13.88 -5.81 -6.85
C TYR A 146 -14.18 -5.94 -5.36
N GLY A 147 -14.07 -7.14 -4.80
CA GLY A 147 -14.32 -7.40 -3.38
C GLY A 147 -13.38 -6.61 -2.46
N LEU A 148 -12.08 -6.57 -2.77
CA LEU A 148 -11.10 -5.80 -2.01
C LEU A 148 -11.42 -4.30 -2.05
N LEU A 149 -11.70 -3.76 -3.24
CA LEU A 149 -12.06 -2.34 -3.39
C LEU A 149 -13.38 -2.02 -2.71
N ALA A 150 -14.42 -2.84 -2.87
CA ALA A 150 -15.72 -2.64 -2.20
C ALA A 150 -15.55 -2.58 -0.67
N HIS A 151 -14.71 -3.45 -0.11
CA HIS A 151 -14.40 -3.43 1.32
C HIS A 151 -13.65 -2.16 1.74
N VAL A 152 -12.63 -1.72 0.98
CA VAL A 152 -11.94 -0.47 1.29
C VAL A 152 -12.90 0.71 1.21
N LEU A 153 -13.71 0.78 0.17
CA LEU A 153 -14.67 1.88 -0.04
C LEU A 153 -15.72 1.96 1.08
N SER A 154 -16.21 0.82 1.59
CA SER A 154 -17.18 0.81 2.69
C SER A 154 -16.61 1.27 4.04
N ALA A 155 -15.28 1.27 4.18
CA ALA A 155 -14.57 1.80 5.35
C ALA A 155 -14.20 3.28 5.22
N LEU A 156 -14.38 3.90 4.03
CA LEU A 156 -14.15 5.32 3.83
C LEU A 156 -15.38 6.15 4.23
N PRO A 157 -15.19 7.41 4.64
CA PRO A 157 -16.30 8.31 4.93
C PRO A 157 -17.21 8.51 3.71
N ALA A 158 -18.50 8.75 3.97
CA ALA A 158 -19.47 9.03 2.93
C ALA A 158 -19.04 10.24 2.08
N GLY A 159 -19.21 10.15 0.75
CA GLY A 159 -18.87 11.21 -0.19
C GLY A 159 -17.41 11.24 -0.65
N VAL A 160 -16.52 10.45 -0.05
CA VAL A 160 -15.15 10.31 -0.54
C VAL A 160 -15.14 9.48 -1.83
N ARG A 161 -14.61 10.08 -2.91
CA ARG A 161 -14.48 9.43 -4.21
C ARG A 161 -13.00 9.28 -4.57
N PRO A 162 -12.40 8.10 -4.33
CA PRO A 162 -11.00 7.87 -4.62
C PRO A 162 -10.72 7.74 -6.11
N LEU A 163 -9.46 7.99 -6.49
CA LEU A 163 -8.90 7.62 -7.77
C LEU A 163 -8.24 6.25 -7.65
N VAL A 164 -8.69 5.26 -8.42
CA VAL A 164 -8.09 3.92 -8.47
C VAL A 164 -7.08 3.83 -9.61
N GLN A 165 -5.88 3.32 -9.32
CA GLN A 165 -4.84 3.06 -10.32
C GLN A 165 -4.44 1.59 -10.32
N MET A 166 -4.26 1.04 -11.52
CA MET A 166 -3.83 -0.34 -11.77
C MET A 166 -2.91 -0.39 -12.99
N ASP A 167 -2.07 -1.42 -13.02
CA ASP A 167 -1.26 -1.70 -14.21
C ASP A 167 -2.06 -2.39 -15.32
N ARG A 168 -1.41 -2.60 -16.48
CA ARG A 168 -2.01 -3.27 -17.65
C ARG A 168 -2.30 -4.76 -17.42
N GLY A 169 -1.63 -5.39 -16.47
CA GLY A 169 -1.85 -6.80 -16.12
C GLY A 169 -3.18 -7.00 -15.40
N LEU A 170 -3.62 -6.00 -14.64
CA LEU A 170 -4.86 -6.02 -13.89
C LEU A 170 -6.03 -5.38 -14.67
N ALA A 171 -5.78 -4.30 -15.41
CA ALA A 171 -6.80 -3.50 -16.08
C ALA A 171 -7.02 -3.89 -17.55
N HIS A 172 -6.74 -5.13 -17.95
CA HIS A 172 -6.72 -5.55 -19.36
C HIS A 172 -8.10 -5.91 -19.94
N SER A 173 -9.16 -5.99 -19.14
CA SER A 173 -10.48 -6.46 -19.57
C SER A 173 -11.59 -5.43 -19.39
N ALA A 174 -12.60 -5.51 -20.27
CA ALA A 174 -13.82 -4.71 -20.13
C ALA A 174 -14.58 -5.03 -18.84
N ALA A 175 -14.54 -6.29 -18.37
CA ALA A 175 -15.15 -6.71 -17.12
C ALA A 175 -14.54 -5.95 -15.92
N MET A 176 -13.21 -5.78 -15.88
CA MET A 176 -12.55 -5.00 -14.83
C MET A 176 -12.99 -3.53 -14.85
N LEU A 177 -13.02 -2.89 -16.03
CA LEU A 177 -13.43 -1.50 -16.14
C LEU A 177 -14.91 -1.27 -15.79
N ARG A 178 -15.78 -2.25 -16.09
CA ARG A 178 -17.18 -2.23 -15.63
C ARG A 178 -17.24 -2.34 -14.12
N ALA A 179 -16.53 -3.28 -13.52
CA ALA A 179 -16.44 -3.45 -12.06
C ALA A 179 -16.03 -2.14 -11.36
N LEU A 180 -15.05 -1.40 -11.90
CA LEU A 180 -14.66 -0.09 -11.36
C LEU A 180 -15.77 0.95 -11.50
N LYS A 181 -16.51 0.96 -12.62
CA LYS A 181 -17.68 1.84 -12.81
C LYS A 181 -18.81 1.52 -11.84
N ASP A 182 -19.07 0.23 -11.62
CA ASP A 182 -20.13 -0.23 -10.70
C ASP A 182 -19.80 0.16 -9.25
N LEU A 183 -18.54 0.21 -8.89
CA LEU A 183 -18.06 0.75 -7.61
C LEU A 183 -18.13 2.28 -7.52
N LYS A 184 -18.50 2.97 -8.60
CA LYS A 184 -18.61 4.44 -8.67
C LYS A 184 -17.32 5.19 -8.29
N VAL A 185 -16.17 4.59 -8.55
CA VAL A 185 -14.85 5.21 -8.35
C VAL A 185 -14.39 5.92 -9.63
N ASP A 186 -13.50 6.89 -9.46
CA ASP A 186 -12.70 7.35 -10.58
C ASP A 186 -11.53 6.41 -10.79
N PHE A 187 -11.09 6.22 -12.02
CA PHE A 187 -9.93 5.39 -12.30
C PHE A 187 -9.03 5.97 -13.38
N LEU A 188 -7.75 5.70 -13.26
CA LEU A 188 -6.72 5.93 -14.28
C LEU A 188 -5.86 4.67 -14.35
N VAL A 189 -6.04 3.90 -15.40
CA VAL A 189 -5.44 2.57 -15.52
C VAL A 189 -4.64 2.43 -16.80
N ARG A 190 -3.56 1.66 -16.76
CA ARG A 190 -2.81 1.32 -17.97
C ARG A 190 -3.49 0.15 -18.66
N VAL A 191 -3.74 0.29 -19.96
CA VAL A 191 -4.36 -0.74 -20.80
C VAL A 191 -3.38 -1.26 -21.84
N LYS A 192 -3.66 -2.44 -22.40
CA LYS A 192 -2.81 -3.04 -23.43
C LYS A 192 -2.88 -2.22 -24.73
N ALA A 193 -1.74 -2.01 -25.38
CA ALA A 193 -1.67 -1.32 -26.66
C ALA A 193 -2.40 -2.07 -27.78
N SER A 194 -2.68 -3.37 -27.63
CA SER A 194 -3.51 -4.17 -28.53
C SER A 194 -5.01 -3.91 -28.40
N ALA A 195 -5.44 -3.11 -27.40
CA ALA A 195 -6.84 -2.75 -27.26
C ALA A 195 -7.27 -1.79 -28.38
N ARG A 196 -8.55 -1.89 -28.79
CA ARG A 196 -9.16 -1.03 -29.80
C ARG A 196 -9.85 0.15 -29.14
N PHE A 197 -9.60 1.34 -29.69
CA PHE A 197 -10.24 2.57 -29.26
C PHE A 197 -11.03 3.16 -30.42
N THR A 198 -12.27 3.58 -30.16
CA THR A 198 -13.14 4.28 -31.11
C THR A 198 -13.37 5.69 -30.63
N SER A 199 -12.91 6.68 -31.37
CA SER A 199 -13.10 8.10 -31.05
C SER A 199 -14.59 8.51 -31.14
N ARG A 200 -14.93 9.67 -30.59
CA ARG A 200 -16.30 10.23 -30.73
C ARG A 200 -16.73 10.45 -32.18
N ARG A 201 -15.76 10.61 -33.10
CA ARG A 201 -16.01 10.76 -34.55
C ARG A 201 -16.20 9.43 -35.28
N GLY A 202 -16.18 8.29 -34.57
CA GLY A 202 -16.37 6.97 -35.14
C GLY A 202 -15.09 6.30 -35.68
N HIS A 203 -13.94 6.97 -35.65
CA HIS A 203 -12.67 6.38 -36.08
C HIS A 203 -12.20 5.34 -35.08
N SER A 204 -12.02 4.10 -35.55
CA SER A 204 -11.67 2.95 -34.74
C SER A 204 -10.31 2.38 -35.13
N GLN A 205 -9.37 2.33 -34.18
CA GLN A 205 -8.02 1.81 -34.42
C GLN A 205 -7.41 1.19 -33.17
N LEU A 206 -6.31 0.47 -33.31
CA LEU A 206 -5.57 -0.07 -32.17
C LEU A 206 -4.80 1.04 -31.46
N LEU A 207 -4.67 0.95 -30.13
CA LEU A 207 -3.89 1.93 -29.37
C LEU A 207 -2.41 1.93 -29.76
N SER A 208 -1.87 0.78 -30.19
CA SER A 208 -0.51 0.68 -30.73
C SER A 208 -0.27 1.53 -31.98
N GLN A 209 -1.31 1.81 -32.75
CA GLN A 209 -1.26 2.68 -33.93
C GLN A 209 -1.42 4.16 -33.58
N MET A 210 -1.97 4.46 -32.38
CA MET A 210 -2.23 5.81 -31.92
C MET A 210 -1.06 6.38 -31.11
N VAL A 211 -0.38 5.56 -30.31
CA VAL A 211 0.73 6.00 -29.46
C VAL A 211 1.99 6.16 -30.31
N LYS A 212 2.64 7.32 -30.23
CA LYS A 212 3.82 7.65 -31.04
C LYS A 212 4.97 8.10 -30.14
N TYR A 213 6.18 7.72 -30.53
CA TYR A 213 7.40 8.10 -29.81
C TYR A 213 7.61 9.62 -29.78
N GLY A 214 7.90 10.17 -28.62
CA GLY A 214 8.10 11.60 -28.41
C GLY A 214 6.80 12.42 -28.36
N GLU A 215 5.64 11.79 -28.54
CA GLU A 215 4.35 12.50 -28.55
C GLU A 215 3.49 12.19 -27.34
N THR A 216 2.70 13.16 -26.94
CA THR A 216 1.62 13.02 -25.95
C THR A 216 0.33 13.47 -26.59
N SER A 217 -0.71 12.64 -26.50
CA SER A 217 -2.04 12.94 -27.04
C SER A 217 -3.15 12.40 -26.15
N TRP A 218 -4.35 12.91 -26.30
CA TRP A 218 -5.54 12.44 -25.59
C TRP A 218 -6.77 12.49 -26.51
N ALA A 219 -7.72 11.60 -26.24
CA ALA A 219 -8.98 11.54 -26.96
C ALA A 219 -10.11 11.01 -26.08
N HIS A 220 -11.35 11.46 -26.39
CA HIS A 220 -12.57 10.89 -25.80
C HIS A 220 -13.17 9.87 -26.76
N GLY A 221 -13.71 8.78 -26.22
CA GLY A 221 -14.34 7.75 -27.03
C GLY A 221 -14.71 6.52 -26.22
N THR A 222 -14.60 5.38 -26.86
CA THR A 222 -14.87 4.07 -26.25
C THR A 222 -13.68 3.14 -26.42
N LEU A 223 -13.32 2.44 -25.36
CA LEU A 223 -12.33 1.38 -25.36
C LEU A 223 -13.03 0.04 -25.56
N PHE A 224 -12.36 -0.91 -26.23
CA PHE A 224 -12.82 -2.24 -26.62
C PHE A 224 -13.84 -2.25 -27.78
N THR A 225 -14.32 -3.43 -28.16
CA THR A 225 -15.27 -3.65 -29.24
C THR A 225 -16.72 -3.38 -28.83
N ARG A 226 -17.62 -3.32 -29.78
CA ARG A 226 -19.02 -2.90 -29.64
C ARG A 226 -19.75 -3.49 -28.44
N ASP A 227 -19.65 -4.81 -28.23
CA ASP A 227 -20.37 -5.51 -27.14
C ASP A 227 -19.74 -5.28 -25.76
N HIS A 228 -18.52 -4.81 -25.73
CA HIS A 228 -17.74 -4.59 -24.51
C HIS A 228 -17.26 -3.16 -24.34
N ALA A 229 -17.78 -2.24 -25.16
CA ALA A 229 -17.36 -0.85 -25.21
C ALA A 229 -17.54 -0.12 -23.86
N ILE A 230 -16.48 0.53 -23.42
CA ILE A 230 -16.44 1.33 -22.21
C ILE A 230 -16.16 2.79 -22.57
N LYS A 231 -17.09 3.70 -22.29
CA LYS A 231 -16.91 5.13 -22.50
C LYS A 231 -15.90 5.72 -21.52
N GLY A 232 -14.98 6.55 -22.03
CA GLY A 232 -13.96 7.23 -21.24
C GLY A 232 -13.02 8.06 -22.09
N SER A 233 -11.87 8.39 -21.52
CA SER A 233 -10.80 9.13 -22.16
C SER A 233 -9.55 8.27 -22.20
N ILE A 234 -8.84 8.33 -23.32
CA ILE A 234 -7.52 7.73 -23.49
C ILE A 234 -6.46 8.83 -23.47
N TYR A 235 -5.40 8.61 -22.74
CA TYR A 235 -4.19 9.41 -22.74
C TYR A 235 -3.03 8.54 -23.22
N LEU A 236 -2.31 8.99 -24.22
CA LEU A 236 -1.24 8.27 -24.89
C LEU A 236 0.04 9.11 -24.72
N THR A 237 1.10 8.46 -24.25
CA THR A 237 2.41 9.12 -24.14
C THR A 237 3.51 8.11 -24.36
N TRP A 238 4.57 8.52 -25.05
CA TRP A 238 5.78 7.74 -25.21
C TRP A 238 7.00 8.66 -25.11
N GLU A 239 7.48 8.84 -23.90
CA GLU A 239 8.60 9.73 -23.62
C GLU A 239 9.94 9.11 -24.04
N PRO A 240 10.94 9.92 -24.43
CA PRO A 240 12.29 9.46 -24.68
C PRO A 240 12.85 8.69 -23.48
N GLY A 241 13.47 7.53 -23.74
CA GLY A 241 14.00 6.64 -22.70
C GLY A 241 13.02 5.59 -22.18
N GLN A 242 11.73 5.67 -22.50
CA GLN A 242 10.77 4.62 -22.20
C GLN A 242 10.84 3.51 -23.26
N ALA A 243 10.86 2.24 -22.81
CA ALA A 243 10.91 1.08 -23.71
C ALA A 243 9.63 0.92 -24.56
N GLU A 244 8.50 1.44 -24.08
CA GLU A 244 7.20 1.34 -24.77
C GLU A 244 6.29 2.51 -24.39
N GLY A 245 5.38 2.88 -25.27
CA GLY A 245 4.37 3.91 -25.02
C GLY A 245 3.34 3.46 -23.97
N TRP A 246 2.82 4.43 -23.24
CA TRP A 246 1.78 4.23 -22.25
C TRP A 246 0.41 4.57 -22.83
N CYS A 247 -0.52 3.64 -22.70
CA CYS A 247 -1.92 3.82 -23.04
C CYS A 247 -2.71 3.84 -21.71
N LEU A 248 -3.14 5.01 -21.29
CA LEU A 248 -3.83 5.22 -20.02
C LEU A 248 -5.29 5.53 -20.28
N PHE A 249 -6.21 4.81 -19.62
CA PHE A 249 -7.63 4.99 -19.79
C PHE A 249 -8.31 5.43 -18.48
N SER A 250 -9.20 6.41 -18.58
CA SER A 250 -9.90 7.00 -17.43
C SER A 250 -11.39 7.22 -17.73
N ASN A 251 -12.22 7.12 -16.68
CA ASN A 251 -13.60 7.59 -16.73
C ASN A 251 -13.75 9.08 -16.38
N ASP A 252 -12.70 9.71 -15.86
CA ASP A 252 -12.66 11.16 -15.59
C ASP A 252 -11.99 11.88 -16.78
N PRO A 253 -12.73 12.72 -17.54
CA PRO A 253 -12.20 13.40 -18.70
C PRO A 253 -11.20 14.53 -18.39
N HIS A 254 -11.15 14.98 -17.14
CA HIS A 254 -10.28 16.07 -16.69
C HIS A 254 -8.98 15.57 -16.03
N LEU A 255 -8.82 14.24 -15.91
CA LEU A 255 -7.68 13.66 -15.26
C LEU A 255 -6.48 13.58 -16.23
N GLY A 256 -5.40 14.28 -15.89
CA GLY A 256 -4.14 14.20 -16.65
C GLY A 256 -3.45 12.84 -16.49
N GLY A 257 -2.86 12.31 -17.57
CA GLY A 257 -2.18 11.01 -17.57
C GLY A 257 -0.95 10.96 -16.66
N HIS A 258 -0.31 12.11 -16.42
CA HIS A 258 0.85 12.23 -15.52
C HIS A 258 0.56 11.73 -14.09
N ARG A 259 -0.69 11.81 -13.61
CA ARG A 259 -1.07 11.26 -12.30
C ARG A 259 -0.86 9.76 -12.18
N TYR A 260 -0.72 9.04 -13.29
CA TYR A 260 -0.43 7.61 -13.28
C TYR A 260 0.96 7.29 -12.69
N ALA A 261 1.87 8.23 -12.65
CA ALA A 261 3.17 8.07 -12.03
C ALA A 261 3.09 7.69 -10.53
N LEU A 262 2.00 8.03 -9.85
CA LEU A 262 1.78 7.62 -8.45
C LEU A 262 1.75 6.09 -8.28
N ARG A 263 1.43 5.33 -9.32
CA ARG A 263 1.45 3.86 -9.28
C ARG A 263 2.83 3.30 -8.87
N TRP A 264 3.91 4.01 -9.25
CA TRP A 264 5.27 3.63 -8.87
C TRP A 264 5.47 3.58 -7.36
N TRP A 265 4.70 4.32 -6.58
CA TRP A 265 4.77 4.32 -5.13
C TRP A 265 4.40 2.96 -4.50
N GLN A 266 3.57 2.16 -5.20
CA GLN A 266 3.28 0.79 -4.78
C GLN A 266 4.51 -0.11 -4.91
N GLU A 267 5.26 0.02 -5.99
CA GLU A 267 6.48 -0.76 -6.21
C GLU A 267 7.56 -0.41 -5.17
N GLU A 268 7.71 0.88 -4.86
CA GLU A 268 8.62 1.33 -3.81
C GLU A 268 8.22 0.80 -2.42
N SER A 269 6.92 0.72 -2.14
CA SER A 269 6.44 0.13 -0.88
C SER A 269 6.66 -1.38 -0.85
N PHE A 270 6.46 -2.08 -1.95
CA PHE A 270 6.81 -3.49 -2.01
C PHE A 270 8.32 -3.73 -1.81
N LYS A 271 9.20 -2.83 -2.28
CA LYS A 271 10.63 -2.91 -1.96
C LYS A 271 10.88 -2.76 -0.46
N ASP A 272 10.23 -1.79 0.20
CA ASP A 272 10.36 -1.59 1.65
C ASP A 272 9.83 -2.81 2.44
N LEU A 273 8.73 -3.42 2.03
CA LEU A 273 8.21 -4.64 2.65
C LEU A 273 9.11 -5.86 2.40
N LYS A 274 9.81 -5.89 1.28
CA LYS A 274 10.75 -6.94 0.88
C LYS A 274 12.18 -6.62 1.35
N SER A 275 13.15 -6.71 0.47
CA SER A 275 14.57 -6.58 0.74
C SER A 275 15.00 -5.20 1.26
N GLY A 276 14.24 -4.17 0.98
CA GLY A 276 14.52 -2.79 1.40
C GLY A 276 14.20 -2.47 2.86
N GLY A 277 13.44 -3.32 3.56
CA GLY A 277 12.99 -3.02 4.92
C GLY A 277 12.68 -4.26 5.74
N TRP A 278 11.44 -4.74 5.72
CA TRP A 278 10.96 -5.83 6.57
C TRP A 278 11.43 -7.23 6.16
N GLN A 279 12.12 -7.37 5.04
CA GLN A 279 12.67 -8.63 4.51
C GLN A 279 11.62 -9.75 4.40
N TRP A 280 10.47 -9.42 3.83
CA TRP A 280 9.31 -10.31 3.72
C TRP A 280 9.66 -11.70 3.15
N GLN A 281 10.61 -11.78 2.20
CA GLN A 281 11.02 -13.03 1.55
C GLN A 281 11.57 -14.07 2.53
N ILE A 282 12.23 -13.65 3.61
CA ILE A 282 12.82 -14.54 4.60
C ILE A 282 11.90 -14.88 5.76
N SER A 283 10.63 -14.50 5.69
CA SER A 283 9.65 -14.82 6.74
C SER A 283 9.43 -16.31 6.95
N HIS A 284 9.73 -17.14 5.93
CA HIS A 284 9.43 -18.57 5.87
C HIS A 284 7.96 -18.94 6.07
N VAL A 285 7.05 -17.98 5.98
CA VAL A 285 5.61 -18.21 6.05
C VAL A 285 5.14 -18.73 4.69
N ARG A 286 4.50 -19.91 4.69
CA ARG A 286 4.07 -20.63 3.48
C ARG A 286 2.55 -20.74 3.33
N CYS A 287 1.80 -20.34 4.34
CA CYS A 287 0.35 -20.44 4.38
C CYS A 287 -0.26 -19.06 4.13
N PRO A 288 -1.19 -18.90 3.15
CA PRO A 288 -1.80 -17.61 2.83
C PRO A 288 -2.41 -16.91 4.05
N GLN A 289 -3.18 -17.61 4.88
CA GLN A 289 -3.85 -17.05 6.06
C GLN A 289 -2.87 -16.57 7.13
N ARG A 290 -1.75 -17.26 7.29
CA ARG A 290 -0.67 -16.81 8.19
C ARG A 290 0.05 -15.60 7.61
N MET A 291 0.22 -15.57 6.29
CA MET A 291 0.81 -14.43 5.60
C MET A 291 -0.08 -13.20 5.70
N GLU A 292 -1.40 -13.34 5.61
CA GLU A 292 -2.34 -12.23 5.82
C GLU A 292 -2.21 -11.62 7.21
N ARG A 293 -2.03 -12.45 8.26
CA ARG A 293 -1.78 -11.96 9.62
C ARG A 293 -0.40 -11.30 9.77
N LEU A 294 0.62 -11.85 9.13
CA LEU A 294 1.94 -11.20 9.11
C LEU A 294 1.90 -9.85 8.40
N LEU A 295 1.16 -9.76 7.29
CA LEU A 295 0.94 -8.49 6.59
C LEU A 295 0.20 -7.45 7.45
N LEU A 296 -0.70 -7.87 8.34
CA LEU A 296 -1.31 -6.94 9.30
C LEU A 296 -0.26 -6.33 10.24
N VAL A 297 0.66 -7.16 10.76
CA VAL A 297 1.80 -6.67 11.54
C VAL A 297 2.65 -5.69 10.73
N MET A 298 2.96 -6.08 9.48
CA MET A 298 3.77 -5.26 8.57
C MET A 298 3.08 -3.95 8.21
N ALA A 299 1.78 -3.96 7.92
CA ALA A 299 1.02 -2.77 7.54
C ALA A 299 0.94 -1.75 8.67
N VAL A 300 0.62 -2.19 9.89
CA VAL A 300 0.57 -1.32 11.08
C VAL A 300 1.96 -0.74 11.38
N SER A 301 3.00 -1.58 11.38
CA SER A 301 4.38 -1.12 11.60
C SER A 301 4.83 -0.16 10.52
N TYR A 302 4.53 -0.45 9.27
CA TYR A 302 4.91 0.37 8.12
C TYR A 302 4.22 1.74 8.13
N GLY A 303 2.90 1.76 8.36
CA GLY A 303 2.15 2.99 8.48
C GLY A 303 2.65 3.86 9.63
N TRP A 304 2.99 3.26 10.77
CA TRP A 304 3.56 4.00 11.88
C TRP A 304 4.94 4.60 11.53
N MET A 305 5.81 3.86 10.85
CA MET A 305 7.10 4.40 10.40
C MET A 305 6.95 5.50 9.35
N LEU A 306 6.02 5.37 8.40
CA LEU A 306 5.71 6.45 7.45
C LEU A 306 5.22 7.71 8.16
N SER A 307 4.32 7.53 9.15
CA SER A 307 3.81 8.63 9.96
C SER A 307 4.91 9.34 10.76
N LEU A 308 5.80 8.58 11.41
CA LEU A 308 6.95 9.17 12.11
C LEU A 308 7.89 9.91 11.16
N GLY A 309 8.08 9.39 9.93
CA GLY A 309 8.83 10.08 8.90
C GLY A 309 8.19 11.40 8.46
N ALA A 310 6.85 11.44 8.37
CA ALA A 310 6.11 12.65 8.07
C ALA A 310 6.18 13.67 9.21
N LEU A 311 5.97 13.23 10.44
CA LEU A 311 6.09 14.07 11.64
C LEU A 311 7.48 14.68 11.81
N LEU A 312 8.53 14.03 11.33
CA LEU A 312 9.87 14.62 11.32
C LEU A 312 9.92 15.91 10.52
N GLY A 313 9.06 16.07 9.50
CA GLY A 313 8.94 17.30 8.73
C GLY A 313 8.47 18.50 9.55
N GLU A 314 7.67 18.27 10.57
CA GLU A 314 7.16 19.28 11.50
C GLU A 314 8.11 19.54 12.69
N ALA A 315 9.15 18.73 12.83
CA ALA A 315 10.09 18.86 13.91
C ALA A 315 11.04 20.06 13.69
N PRO A 316 11.60 20.67 14.77
CA PRO A 316 12.59 21.73 14.64
C PRO A 316 13.79 21.30 13.78
N ALA A 317 14.35 22.24 13.00
CA ALA A 317 15.46 21.97 12.08
C ALA A 317 16.68 21.32 12.76
N GLN A 318 16.92 21.61 14.04
CA GLN A 318 17.97 20.97 14.83
C GLN A 318 17.74 19.46 14.98
N VAL A 319 16.49 19.03 15.15
CA VAL A 319 16.10 17.63 15.25
C VAL A 319 16.18 16.96 13.89
N GLN A 320 15.68 17.63 12.84
CA GLN A 320 15.77 17.13 11.46
C GLN A 320 17.22 16.84 11.07
N ARG A 321 18.16 17.72 11.38
CA ARG A 321 19.61 17.54 11.12
C ARG A 321 20.21 16.31 11.78
N GLN A 322 19.65 15.87 12.92
CA GLN A 322 20.14 14.68 13.62
C GLN A 322 19.77 13.36 12.94
N VAL A 323 18.82 13.39 12.01
CA VAL A 323 18.33 12.22 11.25
C VAL A 323 18.74 12.31 9.77
N ALA A 324 19.09 13.49 9.31
CA ALA A 324 19.52 13.74 7.93
C ALA A 324 20.78 12.94 7.56
N THR A 325 20.88 12.56 6.29
CA THR A 325 22.11 12.07 5.66
C THR A 325 22.89 13.23 5.06
N ARG A 326 24.10 12.95 4.51
CA ARG A 326 24.89 13.95 3.75
C ARG A 326 24.07 14.59 2.62
N ASP A 327 23.21 13.81 1.96
CA ASP A 327 22.36 14.23 0.84
C ASP A 327 21.04 14.88 1.29
N GLY A 328 20.86 15.09 2.59
CA GLY A 328 19.67 15.70 3.18
C GLY A 328 18.51 14.72 3.41
N LEU A 329 17.40 15.26 3.96
CA LEU A 329 16.20 14.47 4.26
C LEU A 329 15.41 14.09 3.00
N GLN A 330 15.48 14.90 1.95
CA GLN A 330 14.67 14.76 0.72
C GLN A 330 15.03 13.52 -0.11
N THR A 331 16.27 13.04 -0.02
CA THR A 331 16.75 11.85 -0.74
C THR A 331 16.43 10.54 -0.04
N THR A 332 16.02 10.60 1.23
CA THR A 332 15.71 9.42 2.04
C THR A 332 14.19 9.18 2.08
N SER A 333 13.74 7.93 1.91
CA SER A 333 12.32 7.60 1.99
C SER A 333 11.73 7.91 3.37
N LEU A 334 10.43 8.26 3.42
CA LEU A 334 9.74 8.48 4.70
C LEU A 334 9.83 7.29 5.64
N PHE A 335 9.74 6.08 5.09
CA PHE A 335 9.89 4.85 5.85
C PHE A 335 11.25 4.79 6.56
N ARG A 336 12.35 5.06 5.84
CA ARG A 336 13.70 5.07 6.42
C ARG A 336 13.91 6.21 7.40
N LEU A 337 13.34 7.37 7.13
CA LEU A 337 13.36 8.50 8.07
C LEU A 337 12.63 8.15 9.36
N GLY A 338 11.44 7.55 9.25
CA GLY A 338 10.67 7.10 10.42
C GLY A 338 11.40 6.07 11.26
N LEU A 339 12.07 5.08 10.64
CA LEU A 339 12.90 4.10 11.36
C LEU A 339 14.07 4.75 12.11
N ARG A 340 14.77 5.69 11.49
CA ARG A 340 15.87 6.43 12.13
C ARG A 340 15.36 7.27 13.31
N TRP A 341 14.25 7.98 13.09
CA TRP A 341 13.63 8.78 14.13
C TRP A 341 13.13 7.90 15.28
N PHE A 342 12.47 6.79 15.00
CA PHE A 342 12.04 5.83 16.00
C PHE A 342 13.21 5.37 16.88
N LYS A 343 14.31 4.91 16.26
CA LYS A 343 15.51 4.47 17.00
C LYS A 343 16.07 5.56 17.87
N ARG A 344 16.13 6.78 17.36
CA ARG A 344 16.60 7.92 18.13
C ARG A 344 15.70 8.22 19.32
N LEU A 345 14.38 8.30 19.12
CA LEU A 345 13.44 8.51 20.21
C LEU A 345 13.55 7.42 21.27
N LEU A 346 13.70 6.16 20.83
CA LEU A 346 13.83 5.02 21.73
C LEU A 346 15.06 5.11 22.64
N HIS A 347 16.18 5.61 22.12
CA HIS A 347 17.44 5.70 22.87
C HIS A 347 17.59 6.99 23.65
N CYS A 348 17.17 8.14 23.08
CA CYS A 348 17.45 9.44 23.66
C CYS A 348 16.29 10.00 24.48
N THR A 349 15.04 9.79 24.02
CA THR A 349 13.83 10.38 24.62
C THR A 349 12.64 9.42 24.53
N PRO A 350 12.69 8.25 25.22
CA PRO A 350 11.62 7.24 25.11
C PRO A 350 10.23 7.78 25.49
N ALA A 351 10.16 8.75 26.39
CA ALA A 351 8.92 9.41 26.78
C ALA A 351 8.26 10.22 25.67
N ALA A 352 9.03 10.68 24.67
CA ALA A 352 8.52 11.42 23.51
C ALA A 352 7.99 10.53 22.39
N LEU A 353 8.19 9.19 22.47
CA LEU A 353 7.71 8.27 21.46
C LEU A 353 6.17 8.19 21.51
N GLN A 354 5.54 8.77 20.51
CA GLN A 354 4.08 8.73 20.34
C GLN A 354 3.68 7.65 19.33
N VAL A 355 2.53 7.04 19.56
CA VAL A 355 1.91 6.04 18.65
C VAL A 355 0.70 6.66 17.96
N THR A 356 0.86 7.89 17.49
CA THR A 356 -0.17 8.60 16.74
C THR A 356 0.15 8.50 15.26
N LEU A 357 -0.83 8.18 14.43
CA LEU A 357 -0.65 8.26 12.98
C LEU A 357 -0.88 9.70 12.51
N TRP A 358 -0.05 10.12 11.56
CA TRP A 358 -0.10 11.44 10.94
C TRP A 358 0.28 11.33 9.48
N PHE A 359 -0.68 11.50 8.58
CA PHE A 359 -0.49 11.40 7.14
C PHE A 359 -0.78 12.74 6.45
N ALA A 360 -0.04 13.75 6.83
CA ALA A 360 0.05 15.01 6.10
C ALA A 360 1.41 15.08 5.38
N PRO A 361 1.49 15.76 4.21
CA PRO A 361 2.75 15.98 3.52
C PRO A 361 3.76 16.68 4.43
N PRO A 362 4.99 16.15 4.57
CA PRO A 362 5.99 16.77 5.44
C PRO A 362 6.52 18.09 4.86
N ALA A 363 6.69 19.10 5.71
CA ALA A 363 7.09 20.44 5.30
C ALA A 363 8.43 20.51 4.54
N PHE A 364 9.38 19.60 4.85
CA PHE A 364 10.68 19.56 4.16
C PHE A 364 10.63 18.90 2.78
N ARG A 365 9.52 18.24 2.42
CA ARG A 365 9.30 17.66 1.10
C ARG A 365 8.48 18.63 0.27
N ALA A 366 9.15 19.56 -0.36
CA ALA A 366 8.60 20.11 -1.58
C ALA A 366 8.59 19.00 -2.65
N PHE A 367 7.82 17.94 -2.46
CA PHE A 367 7.35 17.16 -3.57
C PHE A 367 6.38 18.07 -4.32
N ARG A 368 6.93 18.99 -5.07
CA ARG A 368 6.31 19.33 -6.33
C ARG A 368 6.28 18.01 -7.11
N CYS A 369 5.32 17.17 -6.80
CA CYS A 369 4.76 16.39 -7.85
C CYS A 369 4.45 17.44 -8.92
N ALA A 370 5.04 17.31 -10.09
CA ALA A 370 4.61 18.04 -11.28
C ALA A 370 3.19 17.59 -11.65
N LEU A 371 2.29 17.59 -10.68
CA LEU A 371 1.01 16.89 -10.57
C LEU A 371 -0.11 17.83 -10.12
N GLU A 372 0.20 19.13 -9.93
CA GLU A 372 -0.81 20.19 -9.89
C GLU A 372 -1.26 20.61 -11.27
#